data_4f8f2290fe22e7157fa4a1ca12e6c6f2
#
_entry.id   4f8f2290fe22e7157fa4a1ca12e6c6f2
#
_cell.length_a   1.000
_cell.length_b   1.000
_cell.length_c   1.000
_cell.angle_alpha   90.00
_cell.angle_beta   90.00
_cell.angle_gamma   90.00
#
_symmetry.space_group_name_H-M   'P 1'
#
loop_
_entity.id
_entity.type
_entity.pdbx_description
1 polymer ?
#
loop_
_entity_poly.entity_id
_entity_poly.type
_entity_poly.pdbx_seq_one_letter_code
_entity_poly.pdbx_strand_id
1 'polypeptide(L)'
;VYGLKPSYGIVPLEGHYFPGTDGADIPLSVTGPLARTAEDLALAINLTSDIALQGAPSRSLKDYRLLVITETDLAIVDDEIAQAVESIAAQCENAGATVSRSSDLLPELAGLHSQYLHMLLTVLAVRDPTSDYPLPDLPGWCDMLDQQARARRQYRALFEQFDAILCPNAGTTAFPHTPVPMNDRKLVVNGEEQEFGKQFGWVSIATYPGLPAVSAPIGADSEGLPIGLQIITDFHADHTAVELGRLIGALGNG
;
A
#
# COMPACT_ATOMS: atom_id res chain seq x y z
N VAL A 1 11.60 10.29 3.56
CA VAL A 1 10.23 10.76 3.83
C VAL A 1 9.36 9.54 4.11
N TYR A 2 8.52 9.63 5.14
CA TYR A 2 7.49 8.65 5.45
C TYR A 2 6.16 9.08 4.84
N GLY A 3 5.33 8.11 4.42
CA GLY A 3 3.98 8.36 3.96
C GLY A 3 3.01 7.39 4.61
N LEU A 4 1.81 7.85 4.94
CA LEU A 4 0.73 6.99 5.41
C LEU A 4 -0.46 7.08 4.45
N LYS A 5 -0.83 5.95 3.86
CA LYS A 5 -2.17 5.73 3.33
C LYS A 5 -3.01 5.18 4.48
N PRO A 6 -3.91 5.96 5.07
CA PRO A 6 -4.66 5.50 6.22
C PRO A 6 -5.69 4.41 5.86
N SER A 7 -6.28 3.80 6.86
CA SER A 7 -7.49 2.99 6.72
C SER A 7 -8.56 3.78 5.97
N TYR A 8 -9.28 3.10 5.07
CA TYR A 8 -10.35 3.75 4.31
C TYR A 8 -11.44 4.32 5.22
N GLY A 9 -11.85 5.56 4.94
CA GLY A 9 -12.98 6.22 5.61
C GLY A 9 -12.67 6.84 6.98
N ILE A 10 -11.39 6.93 7.40
CA ILE A 10 -11.05 7.54 8.71
C ILE A 10 -10.61 9.00 8.61
N VAL A 11 -10.21 9.47 7.43
CA VAL A 11 -9.91 10.87 7.17
C VAL A 11 -10.98 11.40 6.24
N PRO A 12 -11.68 12.50 6.59
CA PRO A 12 -12.76 13.04 5.78
C PRO A 12 -12.23 13.53 4.43
N LEU A 13 -13.04 13.36 3.39
CA LEU A 13 -12.73 13.80 2.02
C LEU A 13 -13.38 15.14 1.68
N GLU A 14 -14.00 15.83 2.63
CA GLU A 14 -14.60 17.16 2.40
C GLU A 14 -13.52 18.14 1.90
N GLY A 15 -13.81 18.80 0.78
CA GLY A 15 -12.86 19.67 0.11
C GLY A 15 -11.84 18.96 -0.80
N HIS A 16 -11.87 17.62 -0.85
CA HIS A 16 -11.07 16.83 -1.77
C HIS A 16 -11.94 16.32 -2.93
N TYR A 17 -11.81 16.98 -4.09
CA TYR A 17 -12.72 16.79 -5.22
C TYR A 17 -12.31 15.68 -6.20
N PHE A 18 -11.53 14.73 -5.78
CA PHE A 18 -11.15 13.59 -6.61
C PHE A 18 -11.99 12.34 -6.22
N PRO A 19 -12.59 11.62 -7.17
CA PRO A 19 -12.65 11.81 -8.63
C PRO A 19 -13.85 12.63 -9.14
N GLY A 20 -14.08 13.81 -8.63
CA GLY A 20 -15.17 14.69 -9.04
C GLY A 20 -16.40 14.64 -8.12
N THR A 21 -16.20 14.22 -6.87
CA THR A 21 -17.22 14.28 -5.80
C THR A 21 -16.94 15.45 -4.86
N ASP A 22 -17.93 15.84 -4.10
CA ASP A 22 -17.83 16.88 -3.08
C ASP A 22 -17.89 16.23 -1.69
N GLY A 23 -16.79 15.55 -1.34
CA GLY A 23 -16.62 14.90 -0.04
C GLY A 23 -17.33 13.55 0.13
N ALA A 24 -17.98 13.01 -0.90
CA ALA A 24 -18.56 11.67 -0.81
C ALA A 24 -17.46 10.60 -0.72
N ASP A 25 -17.67 9.62 0.14
CA ASP A 25 -16.79 8.46 0.28
C ASP A 25 -16.83 7.62 -1.00
N ILE A 26 -15.78 7.72 -1.79
CA ILE A 26 -15.61 6.92 -3.00
C ILE A 26 -14.61 5.80 -2.71
N PRO A 27 -14.93 4.54 -3.04
CA PRO A 27 -14.00 3.43 -2.87
C PRO A 27 -12.61 3.74 -3.45
N LEU A 28 -11.56 3.28 -2.79
CA LEU A 28 -10.14 3.47 -3.11
C LEU A 28 -9.60 4.88 -2.85
N SER A 29 -10.44 5.90 -2.72
CA SER A 29 -9.99 7.27 -2.43
C SER A 29 -9.69 7.43 -0.94
N VAL A 30 -8.46 7.81 -0.61
CA VAL A 30 -8.02 8.13 0.75
C VAL A 30 -7.06 9.31 0.72
N THR A 31 -7.13 10.17 1.73
CA THR A 31 -6.17 11.24 1.98
C THR A 31 -5.34 10.87 3.19
N GLY A 32 -4.02 11.01 3.10
CA GLY A 32 -3.12 10.68 4.19
C GLY A 32 -1.89 11.58 4.23
N PRO A 33 -1.22 11.67 5.40
CA PRO A 33 -0.09 12.56 5.61
C PRO A 33 1.21 12.02 5.00
N LEU A 34 2.10 12.96 4.66
CA LEU A 34 3.51 12.74 4.38
C LEU A 34 4.33 13.53 5.42
N ALA A 35 5.38 12.91 5.96
CA ALA A 35 6.21 13.53 6.99
C ALA A 35 7.68 13.12 6.89
N ARG A 36 8.56 13.83 7.59
CA ARG A 36 9.98 13.51 7.65
C ARG A 36 10.29 12.41 8.67
N THR A 37 9.42 12.27 9.66
CA THR A 37 9.55 11.28 10.74
C THR A 37 8.26 10.48 10.90
N ALA A 38 8.36 9.29 11.49
CA ALA A 38 7.18 8.48 11.80
C ALA A 38 6.37 9.10 12.96
N GLU A 39 7.02 9.81 13.87
CA GLU A 39 6.37 10.55 14.95
C GLU A 39 5.47 11.65 14.42
N ASP A 40 5.91 12.38 13.39
CA ASP A 40 5.09 13.40 12.72
C ASP A 40 3.91 12.77 11.97
N LEU A 41 4.08 11.56 11.39
CA LEU A 41 2.95 10.81 10.82
C LEU A 41 1.91 10.44 11.89
N ALA A 42 2.37 9.96 13.07
CA ALA A 42 1.48 9.63 14.17
C ALA A 42 0.70 10.85 14.66
N LEU A 43 1.38 12.00 14.76
CA LEU A 43 0.74 13.26 15.12
C LEU A 43 -0.27 13.68 14.06
N ALA A 44 0.12 13.64 12.79
CA ALA A 44 -0.72 14.09 11.67
C ALA A 44 -2.00 13.26 11.55
N ILE A 45 -1.93 11.92 11.65
CA ILE A 45 -3.12 11.08 11.58
C ILE A 45 -4.07 11.31 12.76
N ASN A 46 -3.55 11.56 13.96
CA ASN A 46 -4.38 11.90 15.12
C ASN A 46 -5.12 13.23 14.96
N LEU A 47 -4.54 14.18 14.20
CA LEU A 47 -5.15 15.49 13.96
C LEU A 47 -6.16 15.49 12.79
N THR A 48 -6.03 14.51 11.87
CA THR A 48 -6.85 14.48 10.63
C THR A 48 -7.89 13.38 10.62
N SER A 49 -7.82 12.40 11.52
CA SER A 49 -8.80 11.32 11.62
C SER A 49 -10.05 11.79 12.36
N ASP A 50 -11.23 11.48 11.81
CA ASP A 50 -12.53 11.73 12.46
C ASP A 50 -12.87 10.70 13.54
N ILE A 51 -12.10 9.63 13.64
CA ILE A 51 -12.30 8.59 14.66
C ILE A 51 -11.09 8.49 15.59
N ALA A 52 -11.33 8.09 16.82
CA ALA A 52 -10.26 7.77 17.74
C ALA A 52 -9.60 6.44 17.34
N LEU A 53 -8.35 6.51 16.90
CA LEU A 53 -7.57 5.32 16.56
C LEU A 53 -6.96 4.70 17.83
N GLN A 54 -6.90 3.37 17.84
CA GLN A 54 -6.16 2.67 18.89
C GLN A 54 -4.66 2.96 18.73
N GLY A 55 -4.00 3.39 19.79
CA GLY A 55 -2.55 3.60 19.80
C GLY A 55 -1.78 2.31 19.49
N ALA A 56 -0.59 2.46 18.92
CA ALA A 56 0.28 1.32 18.70
C ALA A 56 0.60 0.61 20.04
N PRO A 57 0.62 -0.73 20.04
CA PRO A 57 1.06 -1.46 21.22
C PRO A 57 2.55 -1.15 21.50
N SER A 58 2.91 -0.99 22.77
CA SER A 58 4.30 -0.83 23.17
C SER A 58 5.06 -2.16 22.98
N ARG A 59 5.66 -2.33 21.82
CA ARG A 59 6.37 -3.55 21.42
C ARG A 59 7.75 -3.20 20.84
N SER A 60 8.67 -4.16 20.91
CA SER A 60 9.91 -4.15 20.14
C SER A 60 9.77 -5.12 18.94
N LEU A 61 10.71 -5.07 18.00
CA LEU A 61 10.64 -5.92 16.77
C LEU A 61 10.45 -7.41 17.08
N LYS A 62 11.04 -7.92 18.18
CA LYS A 62 10.91 -9.33 18.59
C LYS A 62 9.48 -9.80 18.86
N ASP A 63 8.55 -8.86 19.08
CA ASP A 63 7.17 -9.16 19.43
C ASP A 63 6.25 -9.16 18.19
N TYR A 64 6.83 -8.93 16.98
CA TYR A 64 6.08 -8.87 15.73
C TYR A 64 6.22 -10.12 14.87
N ARG A 65 5.14 -10.48 14.21
CA ARG A 65 5.04 -11.54 13.20
C ARG A 65 4.85 -10.86 11.84
N LEU A 66 5.81 -10.99 10.96
CA LEU A 66 5.88 -10.27 9.69
C LEU A 66 5.75 -11.25 8.52
N LEU A 67 4.93 -10.93 7.54
CA LEU A 67 4.87 -11.62 6.25
C LEU A 67 5.59 -10.75 5.21
N VAL A 68 6.63 -11.28 4.58
CA VAL A 68 7.42 -10.59 3.55
C VAL A 68 7.01 -11.09 2.18
N ILE A 69 6.74 -10.15 1.26
CA ILE A 69 6.39 -10.44 -0.13
C ILE A 69 7.31 -9.59 -1.01
N THR A 70 8.26 -10.22 -1.69
CA THR A 70 9.20 -9.56 -2.62
C THR A 70 8.95 -9.94 -4.08
N GLU A 71 8.17 -11.00 -4.31
CA GLU A 71 7.83 -11.49 -5.64
C GLU A 71 6.33 -11.66 -5.79
N THR A 72 5.81 -11.32 -6.96
CA THR A 72 4.40 -11.50 -7.33
C THR A 72 4.25 -11.51 -8.85
N ASP A 73 3.26 -12.24 -9.36
CA ASP A 73 2.91 -12.23 -10.77
C ASP A 73 2.27 -10.90 -11.23
N LEU A 74 1.98 -9.98 -10.30
CA LEU A 74 1.30 -8.71 -10.60
C LEU A 74 2.23 -7.66 -11.21
N ALA A 75 3.46 -7.56 -10.66
CA ALA A 75 4.42 -6.54 -11.05
C ALA A 75 5.83 -7.05 -10.78
N ILE A 76 6.68 -6.95 -11.79
CA ILE A 76 8.12 -7.19 -11.62
C ILE A 76 8.67 -6.12 -10.67
N VAL A 77 9.60 -6.52 -9.82
CA VAL A 77 10.34 -5.63 -8.93
C VAL A 77 11.82 -5.68 -9.32
N ASP A 78 12.48 -4.53 -9.24
CA ASP A 78 13.91 -4.42 -9.44
C ASP A 78 14.67 -5.23 -8.37
N ASP A 79 15.73 -5.91 -8.78
CA ASP A 79 16.52 -6.78 -7.90
C ASP A 79 17.10 -6.02 -6.70
N GLU A 80 17.51 -4.75 -6.88
CA GLU A 80 18.05 -3.95 -5.78
C GLU A 80 16.94 -3.63 -4.74
N ILE A 81 15.71 -3.40 -5.19
CA ILE A 81 14.57 -3.17 -4.29
C ILE A 81 14.22 -4.47 -3.55
N ALA A 82 14.13 -5.61 -4.27
CA ALA A 82 13.85 -6.90 -3.65
C ALA A 82 14.91 -7.25 -2.60
N GLN A 83 16.19 -7.05 -2.92
CA GLN A 83 17.31 -7.27 -2.01
C GLN A 83 17.26 -6.32 -0.79
N ALA A 84 16.91 -5.05 -0.97
CA ALA A 84 16.75 -4.11 0.13
C ALA A 84 15.62 -4.55 1.09
N VAL A 85 14.47 -4.99 0.56
CA VAL A 85 13.36 -5.52 1.38
C VAL A 85 13.79 -6.78 2.13
N GLU A 86 14.47 -7.74 1.48
CA GLU A 86 14.97 -8.96 2.14
C GLU A 86 16.06 -8.66 3.18
N SER A 87 16.92 -7.67 2.93
CA SER A 87 17.91 -7.20 3.91
C SER A 87 17.24 -6.66 5.18
N ILE A 88 16.19 -5.86 5.03
CA ILE A 88 15.40 -5.37 6.16
C ILE A 88 14.67 -6.53 6.88
N ALA A 89 14.12 -7.48 6.14
CA ALA A 89 13.50 -8.67 6.73
C ALA A 89 14.50 -9.46 7.59
N ALA A 90 15.72 -9.69 7.09
CA ALA A 90 16.79 -10.35 7.85
C ALA A 90 17.21 -9.54 9.10
N GLN A 91 17.24 -8.21 9.02
CA GLN A 91 17.52 -7.36 10.18
C GLN A 91 16.39 -7.45 11.23
N CYS A 92 15.13 -7.53 10.81
CA CYS A 92 14.00 -7.79 11.70
C CYS A 92 14.11 -9.16 12.39
N GLU A 93 14.48 -10.23 11.64
CA GLU A 93 14.75 -11.56 12.19
C GLU A 93 15.87 -11.52 13.23
N ASN A 94 16.98 -10.85 12.92
CA ASN A 94 18.10 -10.67 13.86
C ASN A 94 17.70 -9.87 15.12
N ALA A 95 16.73 -8.97 15.01
CA ALA A 95 16.14 -8.26 16.14
C ALA A 95 15.08 -9.09 16.89
N GLY A 96 14.83 -10.33 16.45
CA GLY A 96 13.97 -11.32 17.10
C GLY A 96 12.53 -11.38 16.56
N ALA A 97 12.19 -10.66 15.50
CA ALA A 97 10.88 -10.79 14.86
C ALA A 97 10.68 -12.18 14.25
N THR A 98 9.45 -12.68 14.24
CA THR A 98 9.08 -13.85 13.46
C THR A 98 8.77 -13.42 12.04
N VAL A 99 9.56 -13.87 11.07
CA VAL A 99 9.39 -13.53 9.65
C VAL A 99 9.01 -14.76 8.85
N SER A 100 7.97 -14.65 8.04
CA SER A 100 7.53 -15.66 7.07
C SER A 100 7.54 -15.08 5.67
N ARG A 101 7.82 -15.90 4.64
CA ARG A 101 7.83 -15.50 3.23
C ARG A 101 6.68 -16.11 2.43
N SER A 102 5.79 -16.83 3.10
CA SER A 102 4.59 -17.40 2.50
C SER A 102 3.52 -17.61 3.56
N SER A 103 2.27 -17.64 3.13
CA SER A 103 1.11 -17.98 3.96
C SER A 103 -0.02 -18.52 3.09
N ASP A 104 -0.65 -19.60 3.49
CA ASP A 104 -1.86 -20.13 2.86
C ASP A 104 -3.08 -19.22 3.08
N LEU A 105 -2.98 -18.24 4.00
CA LEU A 105 -4.01 -17.23 4.25
C LEU A 105 -3.83 -15.97 3.38
N LEU A 106 -2.69 -15.84 2.67
CA LEU A 106 -2.52 -14.71 1.74
C LEU A 106 -3.57 -14.85 0.63
N PRO A 107 -4.43 -13.85 0.44
CA PRO A 107 -5.40 -13.89 -0.65
C PRO A 107 -4.73 -14.03 -2.01
N GLU A 108 -5.42 -14.62 -2.98
CA GLU A 108 -4.94 -14.73 -4.35
C GLU A 108 -4.86 -13.30 -4.95
N LEU A 109 -3.62 -12.81 -5.14
CA LEU A 109 -3.36 -11.40 -5.44
C LEU A 109 -3.79 -11.01 -6.85
N ALA A 110 -3.71 -11.91 -7.85
CA ALA A 110 -4.04 -11.58 -9.22
C ALA A 110 -5.54 -11.29 -9.40
N GLY A 111 -6.41 -12.08 -8.79
CA GLY A 111 -7.85 -11.83 -8.78
C GLY A 111 -8.22 -10.56 -8.04
N LEU A 112 -7.60 -10.30 -6.88
CA LEU A 112 -7.82 -9.05 -6.14
C LEU A 112 -7.34 -7.83 -6.92
N HIS A 113 -6.21 -7.92 -7.62
CA HIS A 113 -5.71 -6.86 -8.47
C HIS A 113 -6.65 -6.59 -9.66
N SER A 114 -7.18 -7.63 -10.28
CA SER A 114 -8.18 -7.47 -11.34
C SER A 114 -9.44 -6.74 -10.86
N GLN A 115 -9.93 -7.10 -9.67
CA GLN A 115 -11.07 -6.42 -9.03
C GLN A 115 -10.72 -4.96 -8.67
N TYR A 116 -9.50 -4.72 -8.17
CA TYR A 116 -8.99 -3.37 -7.90
C TYR A 116 -8.99 -2.50 -9.16
N LEU A 117 -8.43 -3.00 -10.27
CA LEU A 117 -8.37 -2.26 -11.54
C LEU A 117 -9.77 -1.96 -12.07
N HIS A 118 -10.69 -2.93 -12.01
CA HIS A 118 -12.07 -2.71 -12.45
C HIS A 118 -12.74 -1.61 -11.62
N MET A 119 -12.59 -1.64 -10.29
CA MET A 119 -13.13 -0.60 -9.41
C MET A 119 -12.47 0.76 -9.65
N LEU A 120 -11.14 0.80 -9.81
CA LEU A 120 -10.40 2.03 -10.09
C LEU A 120 -10.86 2.69 -11.40
N LEU A 121 -10.94 1.92 -12.48
CA LEU A 121 -11.38 2.44 -13.77
C LEU A 121 -12.84 2.89 -13.74
N THR A 122 -13.72 2.17 -13.04
CA THR A 122 -15.11 2.59 -12.81
C THR A 122 -15.18 3.93 -12.08
N VAL A 123 -14.44 4.08 -10.98
CA VAL A 123 -14.43 5.31 -10.17
C VAL A 123 -13.87 6.49 -10.97
N LEU A 124 -12.83 6.28 -11.77
CA LEU A 124 -12.26 7.32 -12.63
C LEU A 124 -13.21 7.72 -13.76
N ALA A 125 -13.90 6.75 -14.36
CA ALA A 125 -14.79 6.97 -15.51
C ALA A 125 -16.13 7.63 -15.14
N VAL A 126 -16.64 7.43 -13.92
CA VAL A 126 -18.01 7.84 -13.52
C VAL A 126 -18.29 9.33 -13.68
N ARG A 127 -17.28 10.18 -13.62
CA ARG A 127 -17.39 11.66 -13.78
C ARG A 127 -16.60 12.19 -14.97
N ASP A 128 -15.97 11.33 -15.75
CA ASP A 128 -15.26 11.71 -16.96
C ASP A 128 -16.18 11.60 -18.18
N PRO A 129 -16.66 12.70 -18.75
CA PRO A 129 -17.56 12.69 -19.91
C PRO A 129 -16.86 12.20 -21.19
N THR A 130 -15.54 12.07 -21.19
CA THR A 130 -14.73 11.59 -22.33
C THR A 130 -14.40 10.11 -22.23
N SER A 131 -14.71 9.46 -21.11
CA SER A 131 -14.44 8.04 -20.89
C SER A 131 -15.46 7.18 -21.63
N ASP A 132 -14.97 6.18 -22.34
CA ASP A 132 -15.76 5.10 -22.96
C ASP A 132 -15.76 3.82 -22.13
N TYR A 133 -15.17 3.86 -20.91
CA TYR A 133 -15.13 2.72 -20.01
C TYR A 133 -16.56 2.32 -19.59
N PRO A 134 -16.96 1.05 -19.75
CA PRO A 134 -18.30 0.59 -19.44
C PRO A 134 -18.56 0.67 -17.93
N LEU A 135 -19.54 1.49 -17.53
CA LEU A 135 -19.95 1.59 -16.14
C LEU A 135 -20.88 0.41 -15.77
N PRO A 136 -20.73 -0.18 -14.57
CA PRO A 136 -21.65 -1.16 -14.06
C PRO A 136 -23.02 -0.53 -13.80
N ASP A 137 -24.08 -1.33 -13.87
CA ASP A 137 -25.39 -0.97 -13.33
C ASP A 137 -25.35 -1.01 -11.78
N LEU A 138 -26.45 -0.60 -11.14
CA LEU A 138 -26.52 -0.58 -9.67
C LEU A 138 -26.28 -1.96 -9.02
N PRO A 139 -26.85 -3.08 -9.50
CA PRO A 139 -26.51 -4.42 -9.02
C PRO A 139 -25.01 -4.73 -9.17
N GLY A 140 -24.42 -4.46 -10.33
CA GLY A 140 -23.00 -4.68 -10.58
C GLY A 140 -22.10 -3.85 -9.65
N TRP A 141 -22.48 -2.60 -9.36
CA TRP A 141 -21.78 -1.78 -8.37
C TRP A 141 -21.87 -2.39 -6.96
N CYS A 142 -23.02 -2.87 -6.54
CA CYS A 142 -23.18 -3.56 -5.25
C CYS A 142 -22.32 -4.83 -5.18
N ASP A 143 -22.24 -5.59 -6.26
CA ASP A 143 -21.38 -6.79 -6.36
C ASP A 143 -19.90 -6.45 -6.20
N MET A 144 -19.44 -5.32 -6.77
CA MET A 144 -18.06 -4.84 -6.60
C MET A 144 -17.77 -4.47 -5.15
N LEU A 145 -18.67 -3.79 -4.47
CA LEU A 145 -18.54 -3.46 -3.05
C LEU A 145 -18.52 -4.73 -2.17
N ASP A 146 -19.33 -5.72 -2.48
CA ASP A 146 -19.34 -7.01 -1.79
C ASP A 146 -18.02 -7.79 -2.01
N GLN A 147 -17.44 -7.73 -3.20
CA GLN A 147 -16.12 -8.31 -3.49
C GLN A 147 -15.03 -7.64 -2.65
N GLN A 148 -15.02 -6.31 -2.59
CA GLN A 148 -14.09 -5.56 -1.73
C GLN A 148 -14.27 -5.92 -0.25
N ALA A 149 -15.51 -6.04 0.23
CA ALA A 149 -15.79 -6.44 1.60
C ALA A 149 -15.32 -7.89 1.89
N ARG A 150 -15.42 -8.81 0.91
CA ARG A 150 -14.85 -10.16 1.01
C ARG A 150 -13.33 -10.13 1.10
N ALA A 151 -12.66 -9.34 0.26
CA ALA A 151 -11.21 -9.15 0.32
C ALA A 151 -10.77 -8.68 1.71
N ARG A 152 -11.44 -7.67 2.27
CA ARG A 152 -11.13 -7.18 3.64
C ARG A 152 -11.25 -8.29 4.69
N ARG A 153 -12.24 -9.17 4.60
CA ARG A 153 -12.38 -10.31 5.53
C ARG A 153 -11.25 -11.34 5.37
N GLN A 154 -10.77 -11.58 4.15
CA GLN A 154 -9.62 -12.46 3.90
C GLN A 154 -8.35 -11.91 4.55
N TYR A 155 -8.08 -10.60 4.38
CA TYR A 155 -6.94 -9.96 5.04
C TYR A 155 -7.07 -9.96 6.57
N ARG A 156 -8.27 -9.80 7.12
CA ARG A 156 -8.48 -9.93 8.58
C ARG A 156 -8.06 -11.30 9.08
N ALA A 157 -8.41 -12.38 8.37
CA ALA A 157 -7.98 -13.73 8.72
C ALA A 157 -6.45 -13.89 8.66
N LEU A 158 -5.78 -13.27 7.68
CA LEU A 158 -4.33 -13.22 7.59
C LEU A 158 -3.72 -12.51 8.81
N PHE A 159 -4.27 -11.35 9.19
CA PHE A 159 -3.78 -10.56 10.31
C PHE A 159 -4.07 -11.15 11.71
N GLU A 160 -4.83 -12.24 11.81
CA GLU A 160 -4.86 -13.05 13.03
C GLU A 160 -3.52 -13.78 13.26
N GLN A 161 -2.77 -14.07 12.17
CA GLN A 161 -1.48 -14.76 12.25
C GLN A 161 -0.29 -13.81 12.12
N PHE A 162 -0.44 -12.69 11.42
CA PHE A 162 0.61 -11.70 11.18
C PHE A 162 0.22 -10.33 11.72
N ASP A 163 1.20 -9.56 12.14
CA ASP A 163 0.98 -8.17 12.58
C ASP A 163 1.15 -7.18 11.42
N ALA A 164 1.94 -7.53 10.39
CA ALA A 164 2.10 -6.74 9.17
C ALA A 164 2.54 -7.58 7.96
N ILE A 165 2.24 -7.04 6.76
CA ILE A 165 2.89 -7.43 5.50
C ILE A 165 3.97 -6.39 5.18
N LEU A 166 5.15 -6.85 4.77
CA LEU A 166 6.25 -6.04 4.25
C LEU A 166 6.41 -6.33 2.76
N CYS A 167 6.33 -5.31 1.90
CA CYS A 167 6.50 -5.49 0.46
C CYS A 167 7.03 -4.20 -0.20
N PRO A 168 7.50 -4.24 -1.46
CA PRO A 168 7.87 -3.04 -2.19
C PRO A 168 6.73 -2.03 -2.30
N ASN A 169 7.05 -0.74 -2.31
CA ASN A 169 6.08 0.32 -2.66
C ASN A 169 5.76 0.31 -4.16
N ALA A 170 6.79 0.07 -4.97
CA ALA A 170 6.77 -0.01 -6.42
C ALA A 170 7.90 -0.92 -6.89
N GLY A 171 7.85 -1.38 -8.12
CA GLY A 171 8.88 -2.23 -8.69
C GLY A 171 10.13 -1.48 -9.17
N THR A 172 10.13 -0.13 -9.16
CA THR A 172 11.28 0.71 -9.53
C THR A 172 11.50 1.79 -8.48
N THR A 173 12.72 2.32 -8.42
CA THR A 173 13.03 3.60 -7.80
C THR A 173 12.49 4.76 -8.65
N ALA A 174 12.81 6.00 -8.30
CA ALA A 174 12.37 7.16 -9.07
C ALA A 174 12.87 7.07 -10.52
N PHE A 175 12.02 7.44 -11.46
CA PHE A 175 12.30 7.44 -12.89
C PHE A 175 12.15 8.87 -13.46
N PRO A 176 12.77 9.19 -14.61
CA PRO A 176 12.71 10.52 -15.21
C PRO A 176 11.29 10.95 -15.57
N HIS A 177 11.03 12.24 -15.49
CA HIS A 177 9.78 12.81 -16.00
C HIS A 177 9.64 12.54 -17.50
N THR A 178 8.43 12.21 -17.94
CA THR A 178 8.12 11.94 -19.34
C THR A 178 6.79 12.59 -19.73
N PRO A 179 6.67 13.17 -20.93
CA PRO A 179 5.40 13.68 -21.46
C PRO A 179 4.50 12.55 -21.99
N VAL A 180 4.98 11.30 -22.03
CA VAL A 180 4.19 10.16 -22.51
C VAL A 180 2.97 9.97 -21.63
N PRO A 181 1.75 9.85 -22.18
CA PRO A 181 0.55 9.54 -21.43
C PRO A 181 0.70 8.29 -20.58
N MET A 182 0.07 8.25 -19.42
CA MET A 182 0.22 7.16 -18.46
C MET A 182 -0.04 5.77 -19.06
N ASN A 183 -1.05 5.64 -19.92
CA ASN A 183 -1.43 4.37 -20.55
C ASN A 183 -0.41 3.86 -21.59
N ASP A 184 0.40 4.77 -22.15
CA ASP A 184 1.43 4.44 -23.16
C ASP A 184 2.84 4.39 -22.52
N ARG A 185 2.94 4.72 -21.24
CA ARG A 185 4.20 4.81 -20.51
C ARG A 185 4.73 3.42 -20.20
N LYS A 186 6.02 3.25 -20.42
CA LYS A 186 6.77 2.05 -20.03
C LYS A 186 7.85 2.41 -19.02
N LEU A 187 8.19 1.43 -18.19
CA LEU A 187 9.31 1.45 -17.25
C LEU A 187 10.27 0.31 -17.61
N VAL A 188 11.54 0.52 -17.29
CA VAL A 188 12.55 -0.53 -17.40
C VAL A 188 12.80 -1.08 -16.00
N VAL A 189 12.66 -2.40 -15.83
CA VAL A 189 12.90 -3.12 -14.57
C VAL A 189 13.78 -4.31 -14.90
N ASN A 190 14.92 -4.44 -14.25
CA ASN A 190 15.92 -5.49 -14.52
C ASN A 190 16.33 -5.56 -16.01
N GLY A 191 16.36 -4.42 -16.71
CA GLY A 191 16.67 -4.34 -18.13
C GLY A 191 15.53 -4.70 -19.08
N GLU A 192 14.33 -5.02 -18.57
CA GLU A 192 13.15 -5.37 -19.37
C GLU A 192 12.11 -4.24 -19.33
N GLU A 193 11.54 -3.92 -20.50
CA GLU A 193 10.42 -2.99 -20.58
C GLU A 193 9.13 -3.62 -20.06
N GLN A 194 8.41 -2.89 -19.20
CA GLN A 194 7.06 -3.24 -18.77
C GLN A 194 6.13 -2.03 -18.81
N GLU A 195 4.84 -2.27 -18.91
CA GLU A 195 3.83 -1.23 -18.84
C GLU A 195 3.80 -0.58 -17.45
N PHE A 196 3.73 0.76 -17.40
CA PHE A 196 3.64 1.51 -16.16
C PHE A 196 2.50 1.05 -15.25
N GLY A 197 1.35 0.71 -15.84
CA GLY A 197 0.16 0.26 -15.11
C GLY A 197 0.37 -0.99 -14.26
N LYS A 198 1.35 -1.85 -14.60
CA LYS A 198 1.67 -3.03 -13.78
C LYS A 198 2.16 -2.66 -12.37
N GLN A 199 2.74 -1.46 -12.19
CA GLN A 199 3.17 -0.99 -10.86
C GLN A 199 2.00 -0.84 -9.88
N PHE A 200 0.78 -0.70 -10.35
CA PHE A 200 -0.41 -0.71 -9.49
C PHE A 200 -0.66 -2.06 -8.80
N GLY A 201 0.02 -3.14 -9.22
CA GLY A 201 0.01 -4.42 -8.52
C GLY A 201 0.40 -4.28 -7.05
N TRP A 202 1.51 -3.62 -6.75
CA TRP A 202 2.01 -3.43 -5.38
C TRP A 202 1.07 -2.60 -4.52
N VAL A 203 0.58 -1.47 -5.02
CA VAL A 203 -0.32 -0.59 -4.25
C VAL A 203 -1.71 -1.19 -4.07
N SER A 204 -2.15 -2.09 -4.95
CA SER A 204 -3.46 -2.75 -4.87
C SER A 204 -3.61 -3.61 -3.62
N ILE A 205 -2.50 -4.18 -3.10
CA ILE A 205 -2.48 -5.06 -1.92
C ILE A 205 -3.10 -4.37 -0.70
N ALA A 206 -2.78 -3.10 -0.48
CA ALA A 206 -3.35 -2.32 0.62
C ALA A 206 -4.59 -1.51 0.21
N THR A 207 -4.61 -0.99 -1.02
CA THR A 207 -5.64 -0.03 -1.44
C THR A 207 -6.98 -0.70 -1.67
N TYR A 208 -7.01 -1.88 -2.33
CA TYR A 208 -8.27 -2.54 -2.63
C TYR A 208 -9.05 -2.93 -1.38
N PRO A 209 -8.47 -3.62 -0.37
CA PRO A 209 -9.18 -3.93 0.88
C PRO A 209 -9.35 -2.71 1.80
N GLY A 210 -8.77 -1.56 1.49
CA GLY A 210 -8.85 -0.34 2.29
C GLY A 210 -7.98 -0.37 3.55
N LEU A 211 -6.92 -1.18 3.58
CA LEU A 211 -6.01 -1.33 4.73
C LEU A 211 -5.06 -0.13 4.87
N PRO A 212 -4.62 0.20 6.08
CA PRO A 212 -3.57 1.19 6.27
C PRO A 212 -2.23 0.67 5.75
N ALA A 213 -1.43 1.56 5.16
CA ALA A 213 -0.09 1.24 4.70
C ALA A 213 0.86 2.42 4.93
N VAL A 214 2.02 2.14 5.53
CA VAL A 214 3.11 3.10 5.69
C VAL A 214 4.19 2.82 4.66
N SER A 215 4.65 3.88 4.00
CA SER A 215 5.90 3.87 3.26
C SER A 215 7.01 4.35 4.18
N ALA A 216 8.01 3.51 4.44
CA ALA A 216 9.19 3.84 5.25
C ALA A 216 10.46 3.79 4.39
N PRO A 217 11.41 4.73 4.55
CA PRO A 217 12.69 4.67 3.84
C PRO A 217 13.54 3.52 4.41
N ILE A 218 14.14 2.71 3.53
CA ILE A 218 14.96 1.54 3.93
C ILE A 218 16.35 1.53 3.30
N GLY A 219 16.71 2.52 2.49
CA GLY A 219 18.01 2.63 1.85
C GLY A 219 17.95 3.40 0.55
N ALA A 220 18.91 3.12 -0.32
CA ALA A 220 18.99 3.66 -1.67
C ALA A 220 19.56 2.60 -2.62
N ASP A 221 19.27 2.74 -3.92
CA ASP A 221 19.85 1.92 -4.97
C ASP A 221 21.30 2.31 -5.26
N SER A 222 21.93 1.64 -6.23
CA SER A 222 23.32 1.89 -6.65
C SER A 222 23.55 3.28 -7.25
N GLU A 223 22.48 3.97 -7.68
CA GLU A 223 22.52 5.35 -8.18
C GLU A 223 22.25 6.39 -7.08
N GLY A 224 21.96 5.96 -5.85
CA GLY A 224 21.64 6.80 -4.71
C GLY A 224 20.18 7.25 -4.66
N LEU A 225 19.29 6.65 -5.45
CA LEU A 225 17.87 6.94 -5.40
C LEU A 225 17.21 6.21 -4.22
N PRO A 226 16.36 6.88 -3.43
CA PRO A 226 15.76 6.27 -2.23
C PRO A 226 14.89 5.05 -2.54
N ILE A 227 15.03 4.00 -1.72
CA ILE A 227 14.17 2.83 -1.70
C ILE A 227 13.23 2.93 -0.49
N GLY A 228 11.94 2.68 -0.74
CA GLY A 228 10.90 2.62 0.29
C GLY A 228 10.32 1.23 0.46
N LEU A 229 9.91 0.92 1.68
CA LEU A 229 9.18 -0.29 2.05
C LEU A 229 7.73 0.03 2.34
N GLN A 230 6.80 -0.75 1.80
CA GLN A 230 5.40 -0.71 2.16
C GLN A 230 5.14 -1.65 3.35
N ILE A 231 4.59 -1.11 4.43
CA ILE A 231 4.23 -1.81 5.67
C ILE A 231 2.71 -1.75 5.79
N ILE A 232 2.03 -2.88 5.59
CA ILE A 232 0.56 -2.98 5.58
C ILE A 232 0.12 -3.68 6.86
N THR A 233 -0.87 -3.13 7.57
CA THR A 233 -1.43 -3.73 8.78
C THR A 233 -2.95 -3.90 8.67
N ASP A 234 -3.57 -4.54 9.66
CA ASP A 234 -5.02 -4.74 9.67
C ASP A 234 -5.78 -3.41 9.67
N PHE A 235 -7.02 -3.46 9.25
CA PHE A 235 -7.92 -2.32 9.18
C PHE A 235 -8.07 -1.65 10.55
N HIS A 236 -7.86 -0.33 10.60
CA HIS A 236 -7.78 0.52 11.80
C HIS A 236 -6.54 0.29 12.69
N ALA A 237 -5.54 -0.46 12.23
CA ALA A 237 -4.25 -0.59 12.91
C ALA A 237 -3.20 0.41 12.39
N ASP A 238 -3.63 1.62 12.02
CA ASP A 238 -2.81 2.68 11.43
C ASP A 238 -1.59 3.02 12.28
N HIS A 239 -1.77 3.17 13.59
CA HIS A 239 -0.65 3.45 14.51
C HIS A 239 0.34 2.29 14.60
N THR A 240 -0.11 1.04 14.42
CA THR A 240 0.79 -0.12 14.36
C THR A 240 1.67 -0.05 13.10
N ALA A 241 1.08 0.34 11.94
CA ALA A 241 1.84 0.55 10.72
C ALA A 241 2.88 1.67 10.87
N VAL A 242 2.51 2.80 11.51
CA VAL A 242 3.41 3.92 11.76
C VAL A 242 4.54 3.53 12.71
N GLU A 243 4.25 2.81 13.81
CA GLU A 243 5.26 2.35 14.77
C GLU A 243 6.23 1.35 14.13
N LEU A 244 5.74 0.39 13.35
CA LEU A 244 6.60 -0.49 12.55
C LEU A 244 7.46 0.30 11.56
N GLY A 245 6.89 1.32 10.90
CA GLY A 245 7.63 2.24 10.04
C GLY A 245 8.77 2.92 10.76
N ARG A 246 8.55 3.37 12.01
CA ARG A 246 9.56 3.96 12.86
C ARG A 246 10.68 2.97 13.24
N LEU A 247 10.30 1.77 13.68
CA LEU A 247 11.24 0.72 14.09
C LEU A 247 12.09 0.24 12.91
N ILE A 248 11.47 -0.02 11.76
CA ILE A 248 12.12 -0.52 10.55
C ILE A 248 12.97 0.57 9.89
N GLY A 249 12.44 1.81 9.79
CA GLY A 249 13.19 2.92 9.21
C GLY A 249 14.45 3.27 10.00
N ALA A 250 14.50 2.96 11.30
CA ALA A 250 15.70 3.10 12.12
C ALA A 250 16.78 2.06 11.74
N LEU A 251 16.40 0.88 11.25
CA LEU A 251 17.35 -0.15 10.76
C LEU A 251 17.99 0.27 9.43
N GLY A 252 17.19 0.83 8.51
CA GLY A 252 17.66 1.21 7.16
C GLY A 252 18.58 2.45 7.12
N ASN A 253 18.69 3.20 8.22
CA ASN A 253 19.53 4.40 8.34
C ASN A 253 20.82 4.18 9.15
N GLY A 254 21.16 2.94 9.49
CA GLY A 254 22.31 2.53 10.28
C GLY A 254 23.58 2.19 9.49
#